data_353a3f4e783a58124933129a020592ce
#
_entry.id   353a3f4e783a58124933129a020592ce
#
_cell.length_a   1.000
_cell.length_b   1.000
_cell.length_c   1.000
_cell.angle_alpha   90.00
_cell.angle_beta   90.00
_cell.angle_gamma   90.00
#
_symmetry.space_group_name_H-M   'P 1'
#
loop_
_entity.id
_entity.type
_entity.pdbx_description
1 polymer ?
#
loop_
_entity_poly.entity_id
_entity_poly.type
_entity_poly.pdbx_seq_one_letter_code
_entity_poly.pdbx_strand_id
1 'polypeptide(L)'
;MGKVANAAVAARARAQERLAALHVERAARDQRIEDAAAAVFAEIDGKAAAEERRALAVAAAQRAIADAERAEREAVTAADQRIAGCVVALKAEGLTVAQIAALVSMPASEVRRLLRVPVPGDPGDGDPDAA
;
A
#
# COMPACT_ATOMS: atom_id res chain seq x y z
N MET A 1 76.39 -13.94 -40.61
CA MET A 1 75.73 -13.08 -39.60
C MET A 1 74.22 -12.82 -39.89
N GLY A 2 73.76 -12.94 -41.15
CA GLY A 2 72.36 -12.68 -41.50
C GLY A 2 71.32 -13.64 -40.89
N LYS A 3 71.64 -14.96 -40.78
CA LYS A 3 70.67 -15.95 -40.31
C LYS A 3 70.37 -15.89 -38.81
N VAL A 4 71.31 -15.54 -37.98
CA VAL A 4 71.14 -15.42 -36.51
C VAL A 4 70.38 -14.16 -36.19
N ALA A 5 70.69 -13.06 -36.85
CA ALA A 5 69.98 -11.80 -36.70
C ALA A 5 68.53 -11.90 -37.15
N ASN A 6 68.27 -12.57 -38.30
CA ASN A 6 66.93 -12.83 -38.81
C ASN A 6 66.11 -13.75 -37.91
N ALA A 7 66.75 -14.78 -37.32
CA ALA A 7 66.08 -15.67 -36.37
C ALA A 7 65.70 -14.94 -35.08
N ALA A 8 66.55 -14.07 -34.60
CA ALA A 8 66.25 -13.22 -33.41
C ALA A 8 65.12 -12.25 -33.68
N VAL A 9 65.09 -11.63 -34.85
CA VAL A 9 64.00 -10.71 -35.28
C VAL A 9 62.70 -11.49 -35.39
N ALA A 10 62.71 -12.66 -36.03
CA ALA A 10 61.52 -13.50 -36.16
C ALA A 10 61.01 -13.99 -34.79
N ALA A 11 61.90 -14.32 -33.87
CA ALA A 11 61.53 -14.73 -32.53
C ALA A 11 60.86 -13.59 -31.75
N ARG A 12 61.39 -12.36 -31.83
CA ARG A 12 60.79 -11.16 -31.23
C ARG A 12 59.40 -10.87 -31.83
N ALA A 13 59.26 -10.96 -33.15
CA ALA A 13 57.99 -10.76 -33.83
C ALA A 13 56.94 -11.76 -33.35
N ARG A 14 57.29 -13.03 -33.21
CA ARG A 14 56.37 -14.06 -32.63
C ARG A 14 56.01 -13.78 -31.20
N ALA A 15 56.97 -13.36 -30.40
CA ALA A 15 56.71 -12.98 -28.98
C ALA A 15 55.77 -11.79 -28.89
N GLN A 16 55.96 -10.77 -29.73
CA GLN A 16 55.09 -9.58 -29.79
C GLN A 16 53.65 -9.96 -30.23
N GLU A 17 53.50 -10.81 -31.25
CA GLU A 17 52.19 -11.29 -31.67
C GLU A 17 51.45 -12.05 -30.56
N ARG A 18 52.16 -12.93 -29.86
CA ARG A 18 51.62 -13.67 -28.74
C ARG A 18 51.19 -12.77 -27.59
N LEU A 19 52.02 -11.80 -27.24
CA LEU A 19 51.70 -10.81 -26.22
C LEU A 19 50.48 -9.95 -26.60
N ALA A 20 50.42 -9.51 -27.86
CA ALA A 20 49.26 -8.76 -28.36
C ALA A 20 47.97 -9.60 -28.27
N ALA A 21 48.01 -10.87 -28.67
CA ALA A 21 46.87 -11.77 -28.56
C ALA A 21 46.43 -11.97 -27.09
N LEU A 22 47.40 -12.13 -26.17
CA LEU A 22 47.07 -12.25 -24.74
C LEU A 22 46.46 -10.96 -24.16
N HIS A 23 46.93 -9.81 -24.60
CA HIS A 23 46.34 -8.53 -24.19
C HIS A 23 44.91 -8.38 -24.69
N VAL A 24 44.63 -8.75 -25.90
CA VAL A 24 43.29 -8.74 -26.47
C VAL A 24 42.35 -9.68 -25.68
N GLU A 25 42.82 -10.90 -25.38
CA GLU A 25 42.04 -11.87 -24.59
C GLU A 25 41.74 -11.31 -23.18
N ARG A 26 42.74 -10.74 -22.52
CA ARG A 26 42.56 -10.13 -21.20
C ARG A 26 41.56 -8.98 -21.21
N ALA A 27 41.69 -8.09 -22.20
CA ALA A 27 40.76 -6.96 -22.36
C ALA A 27 39.34 -7.45 -22.59
N ALA A 28 39.16 -8.45 -23.46
CA ALA A 28 37.85 -9.04 -23.70
C ALA A 28 37.26 -9.71 -22.45
N ARG A 29 38.08 -10.42 -21.69
CA ARG A 29 37.68 -11.01 -20.42
C ARG A 29 37.30 -9.96 -19.40
N ASP A 30 38.09 -8.94 -19.23
CA ASP A 30 37.85 -7.83 -18.29
C ASP A 30 36.55 -7.12 -18.65
N GLN A 31 36.27 -6.92 -19.95
CA GLN A 31 35.02 -6.36 -20.41
C GLN A 31 33.81 -7.24 -20.04
N ARG A 32 33.93 -8.54 -20.22
CA ARG A 32 32.85 -9.47 -19.85
C ARG A 32 32.61 -9.46 -18.33
N ILE A 33 33.68 -9.38 -17.54
CA ILE A 33 33.60 -9.29 -16.07
C ILE A 33 32.91 -7.98 -15.66
N GLU A 34 33.30 -6.87 -16.25
CA GLU A 34 32.69 -5.57 -16.00
C GLU A 34 31.21 -5.56 -16.36
N ASP A 35 30.86 -6.07 -17.55
CA ASP A 35 29.47 -6.16 -18.00
C ASP A 35 28.63 -7.04 -17.05
N ALA A 36 29.16 -8.18 -16.64
CA ALA A 36 28.50 -9.08 -15.71
C ALA A 36 28.32 -8.42 -14.31
N ALA A 37 29.35 -7.74 -13.83
CA ALA A 37 29.27 -7.02 -12.56
C ALA A 37 28.24 -5.87 -12.63
N ALA A 38 28.24 -5.13 -13.71
CA ALA A 38 27.26 -4.06 -13.94
C ALA A 38 25.83 -4.63 -13.97
N ALA A 39 25.64 -5.78 -14.61
CA ALA A 39 24.34 -6.46 -14.63
C ALA A 39 23.88 -6.87 -13.22
N VAL A 40 24.80 -7.39 -12.39
CA VAL A 40 24.48 -7.73 -10.99
C VAL A 40 24.06 -6.50 -10.21
N PHE A 41 24.78 -5.39 -10.32
CA PHE A 41 24.41 -4.15 -9.64
C PHE A 41 23.05 -3.62 -10.11
N ALA A 42 22.79 -3.69 -11.41
CA ALA A 42 21.49 -3.28 -11.97
C ALA A 42 20.34 -4.14 -11.39
N GLU A 43 20.54 -5.44 -11.23
CA GLU A 43 19.55 -6.33 -10.63
C GLU A 43 19.35 -6.06 -9.13
N ILE A 44 20.43 -5.77 -8.41
CA ILE A 44 20.38 -5.37 -7.00
C ILE A 44 19.55 -4.09 -6.85
N ASP A 45 19.81 -3.09 -7.67
CA ASP A 45 19.06 -1.83 -7.68
C ASP A 45 17.60 -2.05 -8.06
N GLY A 46 17.35 -2.90 -9.04
CA GLY A 46 16.00 -3.28 -9.45
C GLY A 46 15.22 -3.99 -8.35
N LYS A 47 15.89 -4.87 -7.60
CA LYS A 47 15.30 -5.53 -6.43
C LYS A 47 14.94 -4.53 -5.34
N ALA A 48 15.85 -3.63 -5.01
CA ALA A 48 15.60 -2.58 -4.01
C ALA A 48 14.43 -1.68 -4.43
N ALA A 49 14.36 -1.29 -5.70
CA ALA A 49 13.25 -0.50 -6.24
C ALA A 49 11.91 -1.25 -6.18
N ALA A 50 11.92 -2.56 -6.45
CA ALA A 50 10.71 -3.38 -6.33
C ALA A 50 10.23 -3.50 -4.88
N GLU A 51 11.14 -3.68 -3.93
CA GLU A 51 10.83 -3.72 -2.50
C GLU A 51 10.24 -2.39 -2.02
N GLU A 52 10.79 -1.26 -2.46
CA GLU A 52 10.26 0.06 -2.15
C GLU A 52 8.87 0.28 -2.74
N ARG A 53 8.66 -0.07 -4.02
CA ARG A 53 7.34 0.02 -4.66
C ARG A 53 6.29 -0.81 -3.90
N ARG A 54 6.66 -2.02 -3.47
CA ARG A 54 5.78 -2.86 -2.66
C ARG A 54 5.43 -2.19 -1.34
N ALA A 55 6.41 -1.65 -0.63
CA ALA A 55 6.19 -0.98 0.64
C ALA A 55 5.23 0.21 0.50
N LEU A 56 5.41 1.03 -0.53
CA LEU A 56 4.54 2.17 -0.83
C LEU A 56 3.11 1.72 -1.19
N ALA A 57 2.98 0.67 -2.00
CA ALA A 57 1.69 0.11 -2.39
C ALA A 57 0.94 -0.47 -1.20
N VAL A 58 1.63 -1.20 -0.31
CA VAL A 58 1.05 -1.74 0.92
C VAL A 58 0.57 -0.61 1.85
N ALA A 59 1.39 0.42 2.04
CA ALA A 59 1.02 1.57 2.86
C ALA A 59 -0.20 2.31 2.30
N ALA A 60 -0.28 2.48 0.97
CA ALA A 60 -1.43 3.08 0.31
C ALA A 60 -2.71 2.23 0.48
N ALA A 61 -2.57 0.90 0.33
CA ALA A 61 -3.69 -0.03 0.52
C ALA A 61 -4.19 -0.02 1.97
N GLN A 62 -3.29 0.00 2.94
CA GLN A 62 -3.65 0.10 4.36
C GLN A 62 -4.40 1.39 4.69
N ARG A 63 -3.97 2.52 4.11
CA ARG A 63 -4.70 3.80 4.24
C ARG A 63 -6.08 3.73 3.62
N ALA A 64 -6.19 3.14 2.42
CA ALA A 64 -7.48 2.97 1.75
C ALA A 64 -8.45 2.12 2.57
N ILE A 65 -7.97 1.04 3.19
CA ILE A 65 -8.78 0.20 4.09
C ILE A 65 -9.23 1.01 5.31
N ALA A 66 -8.32 1.73 5.97
CA ALA A 66 -8.65 2.54 7.13
C ALA A 66 -9.67 3.64 6.80
N ASP A 67 -9.53 4.28 5.65
CA ASP A 67 -10.47 5.30 5.16
C ASP A 67 -11.85 4.71 4.87
N ALA A 68 -11.90 3.52 4.25
CA ALA A 68 -13.16 2.82 3.97
C ALA A 68 -13.88 2.41 5.27
N GLU A 69 -13.15 1.88 6.24
CA GLU A 69 -13.71 1.53 7.56
C GLU A 69 -14.24 2.75 8.31
N ARG A 70 -13.53 3.86 8.23
CA ARG A 70 -13.99 5.14 8.82
C ARG A 70 -15.25 5.64 8.13
N ALA A 71 -15.27 5.63 6.80
CA ALA A 71 -16.43 6.05 6.02
C ALA A 71 -17.66 5.20 6.34
N GLU A 72 -17.49 3.89 6.51
CA GLU A 72 -18.57 2.98 6.93
C GLU A 72 -19.10 3.35 8.32
N ARG A 73 -18.20 3.53 9.30
CA ARG A 73 -18.62 3.92 10.65
C ARG A 73 -19.38 5.24 10.67
N GLU A 74 -18.90 6.23 9.95
CA GLU A 74 -19.57 7.54 9.83
C GLU A 74 -20.94 7.41 9.18
N ALA A 75 -21.04 6.62 8.09
CA ALA A 75 -22.30 6.40 7.39
C ALA A 75 -23.31 5.64 8.26
N VAL A 76 -22.86 4.62 8.99
CA VAL A 76 -23.71 3.85 9.93
C VAL A 76 -24.21 4.74 11.07
N THR A 77 -23.33 5.53 11.66
CA THR A 77 -23.70 6.47 12.72
C THR A 77 -24.72 7.50 12.22
N ALA A 78 -24.51 8.07 11.06
CA ALA A 78 -25.43 9.02 10.45
C ALA A 78 -26.78 8.38 10.13
N ALA A 79 -26.76 7.14 9.63
CA ALA A 79 -28.00 6.39 9.37
C ALA A 79 -28.76 6.07 10.66
N ASP A 80 -28.07 5.65 11.72
CA ASP A 80 -28.66 5.40 13.02
C ASP A 80 -29.32 6.67 13.60
N GLN A 81 -28.70 7.82 13.45
CA GLN A 81 -29.26 9.10 13.89
C GLN A 81 -30.53 9.44 13.11
N ARG A 82 -30.54 9.22 11.79
CA ARG A 82 -31.73 9.44 10.97
C ARG A 82 -32.85 8.46 11.30
N ILE A 83 -32.54 7.20 11.51
CA ILE A 83 -33.49 6.17 11.95
C ILE A 83 -34.08 6.53 13.32
N ALA A 84 -33.22 6.92 14.26
CA ALA A 84 -33.65 7.36 15.58
C ALA A 84 -34.63 8.55 15.49
N GLY A 85 -34.35 9.53 14.64
CA GLY A 85 -35.26 10.65 14.39
C GLY A 85 -36.60 10.19 13.85
N CYS A 86 -36.62 9.23 12.94
CA CYS A 86 -37.86 8.64 12.41
C CYS A 86 -38.64 7.88 13.50
N VAL A 87 -37.92 7.11 14.31
CA VAL A 87 -38.56 6.36 15.43
C VAL A 87 -39.16 7.32 16.46
N VAL A 88 -38.46 8.41 16.79
CA VAL A 88 -39.01 9.47 17.69
C VAL A 88 -40.26 10.09 17.09
N ALA A 89 -40.28 10.35 15.78
CA ALA A 89 -41.45 10.88 15.10
C ALA A 89 -42.65 9.91 15.18
N LEU A 90 -42.42 8.62 14.98
CA LEU A 90 -43.47 7.60 15.14
C LEU A 90 -43.97 7.53 16.59
N LYS A 91 -43.09 7.66 17.56
CA LYS A 91 -43.48 7.73 18.98
C LYS A 91 -44.34 8.95 19.28
N ALA A 92 -44.02 10.09 18.68
CA ALA A 92 -44.79 11.32 18.81
C ALA A 92 -46.22 11.21 18.23
N GLU A 93 -46.43 10.34 17.28
CA GLU A 93 -47.75 10.04 16.73
C GLU A 93 -48.60 9.13 17.64
N GLY A 94 -48.06 8.75 18.79
CA GLY A 94 -48.79 7.97 19.80
C GLY A 94 -48.63 6.46 19.70
N LEU A 95 -47.70 5.98 18.84
CA LEU A 95 -47.40 4.54 18.71
C LEU A 95 -46.62 4.06 19.93
N THR A 96 -46.93 2.84 20.38
CA THR A 96 -46.14 2.16 21.41
C THR A 96 -44.87 1.56 20.82
N VAL A 97 -43.88 1.26 21.66
CA VAL A 97 -42.66 0.57 21.25
C VAL A 97 -42.97 -0.73 20.48
N ALA A 98 -43.96 -1.53 20.99
CA ALA A 98 -44.39 -2.75 20.33
C ALA A 98 -44.99 -2.51 18.95
N GLN A 99 -45.77 -1.45 18.79
CA GLN A 99 -46.37 -1.09 17.49
C GLN A 99 -45.33 -0.61 16.52
N ILE A 100 -44.36 0.19 16.95
CA ILE A 100 -43.22 0.63 16.10
C ILE A 100 -42.39 -0.59 15.68
N ALA A 101 -42.04 -1.48 16.61
CA ALA A 101 -41.29 -2.70 16.32
C ALA A 101 -41.96 -3.55 15.26
N ALA A 102 -43.27 -3.73 15.36
CA ALA A 102 -44.04 -4.47 14.36
C ALA A 102 -44.10 -3.77 13.02
N LEU A 103 -44.28 -2.43 13.01
CA LEU A 103 -44.39 -1.62 11.79
C LEU A 103 -43.10 -1.63 10.97
N VAL A 104 -41.96 -1.48 11.61
CA VAL A 104 -40.64 -1.40 10.93
C VAL A 104 -39.89 -2.73 10.89
N SER A 105 -40.49 -3.81 11.36
CA SER A 105 -39.89 -5.15 11.41
C SER A 105 -38.54 -5.18 12.17
N MET A 106 -38.53 -4.59 13.34
CA MET A 106 -37.36 -4.40 14.17
C MET A 106 -37.65 -4.95 15.58
N PRO A 107 -36.65 -5.52 16.29
CA PRO A 107 -36.86 -5.93 17.69
C PRO A 107 -37.19 -4.74 18.59
N ALA A 108 -38.08 -4.95 19.56
CA ALA A 108 -38.45 -3.91 20.53
C ALA A 108 -37.26 -3.35 21.30
N SER A 109 -36.25 -4.18 21.60
CA SER A 109 -34.98 -3.76 22.22
C SER A 109 -34.22 -2.74 21.36
N GLU A 110 -34.23 -2.94 20.04
CA GLU A 110 -33.61 -2.02 19.09
C GLU A 110 -34.37 -0.71 19.00
N VAL A 111 -35.69 -0.73 18.99
CA VAL A 111 -36.51 0.49 19.06
C VAL A 111 -36.20 1.28 20.32
N ARG A 112 -36.09 0.62 21.49
CA ARG A 112 -35.71 1.26 22.72
C ARG A 112 -34.31 1.84 22.68
N ARG A 113 -33.36 1.16 22.07
CA ARG A 113 -32.00 1.66 21.85
C ARG A 113 -32.03 2.96 21.02
N LEU A 114 -32.75 2.95 19.92
CA LEU A 114 -32.86 4.10 19.01
C LEU A 114 -33.52 5.32 19.67
N LEU A 115 -34.48 5.12 20.56
CA LEU A 115 -35.11 6.19 21.33
C LEU A 115 -34.15 6.89 22.31
N ARG A 116 -33.01 6.26 22.63
CA ARG A 116 -31.94 6.81 23.46
C ARG A 116 -30.80 7.47 22.68
N VAL A 117 -30.79 7.34 21.38
CA VAL A 117 -29.76 7.96 20.54
C VAL A 117 -29.95 9.45 20.48
N PRO A 118 -28.90 10.28 20.73
CA PRO A 118 -29.02 11.73 20.58
C PRO A 118 -29.34 12.11 19.14
N VAL A 119 -30.37 12.93 18.95
CA VAL A 119 -30.72 13.46 17.65
C VAL A 119 -30.02 14.81 17.45
N PRO A 120 -29.30 15.04 16.33
CA PRO A 120 -28.66 16.33 16.06
C PRO A 120 -29.70 17.45 16.05
N GLY A 121 -29.51 18.50 16.90
CA GLY A 121 -30.38 19.63 16.98
C GLY A 121 -31.54 19.51 17.99
N ASP A 122 -31.69 18.36 18.66
CA ASP A 122 -32.55 18.26 19.81
C ASP A 122 -31.85 18.99 20.99
N PRO A 123 -32.48 20.01 21.63
CA PRO A 123 -31.96 20.54 22.88
C PRO A 123 -32.11 19.41 23.90
N GLY A 124 -31.04 18.60 24.03
CA GLY A 124 -31.01 17.48 24.94
C GLY A 124 -31.57 17.90 26.29
N ASP A 125 -32.29 17.00 26.95
CA ASP A 125 -32.73 17.14 28.32
C ASP A 125 -31.67 17.87 29.14
N GLY A 126 -31.89 19.12 29.40
CA GLY A 126 -30.99 19.91 30.20
C GLY A 126 -30.73 19.12 31.47
N ASP A 127 -29.47 18.89 31.75
CA ASP A 127 -29.01 18.26 32.97
C ASP A 127 -29.83 18.86 34.14
N PRO A 128 -30.67 18.08 34.84
CA PRO A 128 -31.49 18.60 35.93
C PRO A 128 -30.67 19.13 37.10
N ASP A 129 -29.34 18.90 37.09
CA ASP A 129 -28.40 19.39 38.06
C ASP A 129 -27.64 20.67 37.63
N ALA A 130 -27.90 21.19 36.43
CA ALA A 130 -27.37 22.48 35.97
C ALA A 130 -28.30 23.64 36.43
N ALA A 131 -28.39 23.81 37.69
CA ALA A 131 -29.01 25.00 38.28
C ALA A 131 -27.98 25.79 39.06
#